data_50e7775ab4aec9de8a2ca4540b8f941a
#
_entry.id   50e7775ab4aec9de8a2ca4540b8f941a
#
_cell.length_a   1.000
_cell.length_b   1.000
_cell.length_c   1.000
_cell.angle_alpha   90.00
_cell.angle_beta   90.00
_cell.angle_gamma   90.00
#
_symmetry.space_group_name_H-M   'P 1'
#
loop_
_entity.id
_entity.type
_entity.pdbx_description
1 polymer ?
#
loop_
_entity_poly.entity_id
_entity_poly.type
_entity_poly.pdbx_seq_one_letter_code
_entity_poly.pdbx_strand_id
1 'polypeptide(L)'
;MRQLDYKGSVLLKSCLLGVFSCNSSATFFIEKHISLIMIRTYIAANRDRFLEEWASLIRIPSVSCQPAHKEDMLLCAKRWCELLLEAGAQKAEIMPSKGHPFVYAEYTASTQNDNIPTVLVYSHYDVMPVEPLDLWHSNPWEPDIREGRLYARGADDDKGQAMIQVKAFEYLVKHGLMNCNVKFIFEGEEEIGSPSLDTFLKEHKELLACDIILVSDTSMIGKETPSITTGLRGLAYWEIEVIGPNRDLHSGHFGGAVKNPINALTEMLAKVVDTDGRITIPGFYDDVLPIPQEERDMIKQIPFSEEAYCQAIDVDCTFGEAGYSTLERNSCRPSFDICGIWGGYTGEGSKTVLPSKAYAKVSCRLVANQDHEKVSQAFADYIQSIAPAGVRVTVTPMHGGQGYVCPIDIPAYKAAEHGFEVAFGKRPLAARRGGSIPIISSFEQILGVKTILMGFGLEKNAIHSPNESMDLEVWESGIVAVTEFYKALSGTL
;
A
#
# COMPACT_ATOMS: atom_id res chain seq x y z
N MET A 1 -14.44 36.91 15.72
CA MET A 1 -14.88 35.92 16.71
C MET A 1 -13.71 35.65 17.63
N ARG A 2 -13.90 35.82 18.95
CA ARG A 2 -12.77 35.72 19.92
C ARG A 2 -12.36 34.27 20.07
N GLN A 3 -11.03 34.03 20.10
CA GLN A 3 -10.39 32.76 20.44
C GLN A 3 -11.02 32.21 21.72
N LEU A 4 -11.64 31.03 21.64
CA LEU A 4 -11.92 30.17 22.79
C LEU A 4 -10.58 29.47 23.09
N ASP A 5 -9.86 29.97 24.07
CA ASP A 5 -8.65 29.33 24.57
C ASP A 5 -9.01 28.05 25.35
N TYR A 6 -8.00 27.18 25.52
CA TYR A 6 -8.12 25.88 26.17
C TYR A 6 -8.85 25.92 27.53
N LYS A 7 -8.77 27.03 28.29
CA LYS A 7 -9.48 27.24 29.54
C LYS A 7 -10.99 27.38 29.34
N GLY A 8 -11.43 27.98 28.23
CA GLY A 8 -12.85 28.05 27.87
C GLY A 8 -13.49 26.70 27.56
N SER A 9 -12.74 25.78 26.92
CA SER A 9 -13.23 24.43 26.58
C SER A 9 -13.31 23.50 27.80
N VAL A 10 -12.41 23.66 28.78
CA VAL A 10 -12.47 22.94 30.07
C VAL A 10 -13.67 23.41 30.90
N LEU A 11 -13.99 24.71 30.87
CA LEU A 11 -15.21 25.26 31.50
C LEU A 11 -16.49 24.79 30.81
N LEU A 12 -16.53 24.67 29.49
CA LEU A 12 -17.67 24.09 28.75
C LEU A 12 -17.85 22.60 29.07
N LYS A 13 -16.76 21.84 29.21
CA LYS A 13 -16.80 20.44 29.66
C LYS A 13 -17.40 20.33 31.06
N SER A 14 -16.97 21.18 32.01
CA SER A 14 -17.45 21.18 33.37
C SER A 14 -18.95 21.61 33.48
N CYS A 15 -19.38 22.55 32.65
CA CYS A 15 -20.79 22.99 32.64
C CYS A 15 -21.72 21.96 31.98
N LEU A 16 -21.29 21.28 30.90
CA LEU A 16 -22.11 20.28 30.21
C LEU A 16 -22.19 18.96 30.99
N LEU A 17 -21.11 18.51 31.61
CA LEU A 17 -21.05 17.30 32.42
C LEU A 17 -21.85 17.42 33.73
N GLY A 18 -22.01 18.64 34.29
CA GLY A 18 -22.82 18.88 35.46
C GLY A 18 -24.34 18.74 35.25
N VAL A 19 -24.81 18.73 34.00
CA VAL A 19 -26.26 18.65 33.66
C VAL A 19 -26.72 17.24 33.29
N PHE A 20 -25.77 16.30 32.93
CA PHE A 20 -26.11 14.97 32.40
C PHE A 20 -25.52 13.80 33.22
N SER A 21 -25.66 13.80 34.52
CA SER A 21 -25.12 12.75 35.40
C SER A 21 -25.87 11.40 35.37
N CYS A 22 -26.63 11.05 34.32
CA CYS A 22 -27.51 9.87 34.37
C CYS A 22 -27.50 8.93 33.15
N ASN A 23 -26.63 9.12 32.13
CA ASN A 23 -26.62 8.17 31.02
C ASN A 23 -25.23 8.07 30.40
N SER A 24 -24.51 6.96 30.62
CA SER A 24 -23.14 6.73 30.12
C SER A 24 -23.01 6.86 28.58
N SER A 25 -24.06 6.48 27.84
CA SER A 25 -24.09 6.59 26.38
C SER A 25 -24.20 8.04 25.87
N ALA A 26 -24.94 8.90 26.59
CA ALA A 26 -25.10 10.32 26.24
C ALA A 26 -23.80 11.09 26.51
N THR A 27 -23.09 10.80 27.60
CA THR A 27 -21.80 11.40 27.93
C THR A 27 -20.73 11.04 26.89
N PHE A 28 -20.64 9.79 26.49
CA PHE A 28 -19.75 9.32 25.44
C PHE A 28 -20.01 10.00 24.09
N PHE A 29 -21.28 10.15 23.70
CA PHE A 29 -21.68 10.84 22.47
C PHE A 29 -21.26 12.32 22.47
N ILE A 30 -21.44 13.01 23.60
CA ILE A 30 -21.08 14.43 23.76
C ILE A 30 -19.54 14.59 23.69
N GLU A 31 -18.77 13.74 24.36
CA GLU A 31 -17.30 13.78 24.33
C GLU A 31 -16.72 13.55 22.95
N LYS A 32 -17.26 12.58 22.20
CA LYS A 32 -16.90 12.31 20.79
C LYS A 32 -17.11 13.56 19.90
N HIS A 33 -18.25 14.24 20.07
CA HIS A 33 -18.56 15.46 19.29
C HIS A 33 -17.67 16.64 19.67
N ILE A 34 -17.37 16.83 20.94
CA ILE A 34 -16.47 17.90 21.39
C ILE A 34 -15.06 17.66 20.86
N SER A 35 -14.56 16.44 20.93
CA SER A 35 -13.26 16.07 20.37
C SER A 35 -13.16 16.39 18.88
N LEU A 36 -14.14 15.94 18.10
CA LEU A 36 -14.19 16.19 16.67
C LEU A 36 -14.19 17.69 16.33
N ILE A 37 -14.99 18.49 17.06
CA ILE A 37 -15.04 19.94 16.87
C ILE A 37 -13.68 20.57 17.18
N MET A 38 -13.00 20.16 18.25
CA MET A 38 -11.69 20.70 18.62
C MET A 38 -10.63 20.38 17.57
N ILE A 39 -10.57 19.15 17.09
CA ILE A 39 -9.61 18.73 16.04
C ILE A 39 -9.87 19.53 14.75
N ARG A 40 -11.11 19.56 14.27
CA ARG A 40 -11.47 20.30 13.04
C ARG A 40 -11.22 21.82 13.18
N THR A 41 -11.45 22.40 14.35
CA THR A 41 -11.14 23.81 14.62
C THR A 41 -9.62 24.07 14.55
N TYR A 42 -8.81 23.16 15.09
CA TYR A 42 -7.36 23.26 15.01
C TYR A 42 -6.86 23.13 13.57
N ILE A 43 -7.38 22.16 12.81
CA ILE A 43 -7.05 21.99 11.39
C ILE A 43 -7.40 23.28 10.62
N ALA A 44 -8.62 23.80 10.76
CA ALA A 44 -9.06 25.00 10.09
C ALA A 44 -8.21 26.25 10.44
N ALA A 45 -7.83 26.39 11.71
CA ALA A 45 -6.98 27.50 12.18
C ALA A 45 -5.52 27.43 11.68
N ASN A 46 -5.05 26.25 11.30
CA ASN A 46 -3.67 26.02 10.85
C ASN A 46 -3.58 25.62 9.36
N ARG A 47 -4.69 25.65 8.63
CA ARG A 47 -4.79 25.10 7.29
C ARG A 47 -3.74 25.65 6.33
N ASP A 48 -3.57 26.96 6.29
CA ASP A 48 -2.62 27.59 5.37
C ASP A 48 -1.17 27.18 5.71
N ARG A 49 -0.84 27.09 6.99
CA ARG A 49 0.47 26.59 7.44
C ARG A 49 0.67 25.12 7.04
N PHE A 50 -0.30 24.28 7.26
CA PHE A 50 -0.22 22.86 6.90
C PHE A 50 -0.02 22.65 5.40
N LEU A 51 -0.75 23.40 4.59
CA LEU A 51 -0.62 23.35 3.14
C LEU A 51 0.76 23.86 2.68
N GLU A 52 1.31 24.92 3.30
CA GLU A 52 2.66 25.40 2.95
C GLU A 52 3.77 24.44 3.40
N GLU A 53 3.64 23.81 4.55
CA GLU A 53 4.56 22.77 5.00
C GLU A 53 4.55 21.57 4.04
N TRP A 54 3.39 21.13 3.58
CA TRP A 54 3.25 20.09 2.56
C TRP A 54 3.81 20.55 1.21
N ALA A 55 3.49 21.77 0.77
CA ALA A 55 4.04 22.38 -0.43
C ALA A 55 5.58 22.43 -0.41
N SER A 56 6.18 22.70 0.75
CA SER A 56 7.64 22.71 0.92
C SER A 56 8.31 21.37 0.60
N LEU A 57 7.62 20.25 0.84
CA LEU A 57 8.06 18.91 0.47
C LEU A 57 7.84 18.63 -1.03
N ILE A 58 6.69 19.02 -1.56
CA ILE A 58 6.34 18.81 -2.97
C ILE A 58 7.33 19.55 -3.90
N ARG A 59 7.74 20.76 -3.55
CA ARG A 59 8.72 21.55 -4.33
C ARG A 59 10.10 20.90 -4.40
N ILE A 60 10.37 19.87 -3.60
CA ILE A 60 11.60 19.10 -3.68
C ILE A 60 11.33 17.85 -4.54
N PRO A 61 11.90 17.75 -5.76
CA PRO A 61 11.66 16.66 -6.68
C PRO A 61 12.47 15.41 -6.29
N SER A 62 12.06 14.77 -5.21
CA SER A 62 12.73 13.58 -4.64
C SER A 62 12.45 12.31 -5.48
N VAL A 63 12.90 12.28 -6.73
CA VAL A 63 12.73 11.16 -7.66
C VAL A 63 13.87 10.14 -7.47
N SER A 64 13.59 9.06 -6.77
CA SER A 64 14.60 8.06 -6.34
C SER A 64 15.29 7.35 -7.49
N CYS A 65 14.56 7.04 -8.58
CA CYS A 65 15.09 6.30 -9.73
C CYS A 65 16.01 7.13 -10.65
N GLN A 66 16.12 8.46 -10.44
CA GLN A 66 16.89 9.35 -11.30
C GLN A 66 18.12 9.90 -10.58
N PRO A 67 19.36 9.56 -11.01
CA PRO A 67 20.58 10.02 -10.36
C PRO A 67 20.75 11.54 -10.27
N ALA A 68 20.07 12.29 -11.17
CA ALA A 68 20.07 13.75 -11.17
C ALA A 68 19.43 14.34 -9.89
N HIS A 69 18.52 13.62 -9.25
CA HIS A 69 17.79 14.05 -8.05
C HIS A 69 18.41 13.57 -6.72
N LYS A 70 19.65 13.05 -6.76
CA LYS A 70 20.30 12.56 -5.53
C LYS A 70 20.43 13.61 -4.42
N GLU A 71 20.67 14.86 -4.77
CA GLU A 71 20.73 15.96 -3.79
C GLU A 71 19.34 16.34 -3.27
N ASP A 72 18.33 16.26 -4.14
CA ASP A 72 16.92 16.50 -3.77
C ASP A 72 16.42 15.43 -2.78
N MET A 73 16.85 14.18 -2.92
CA MET A 73 16.56 13.13 -1.95
C MET A 73 17.05 13.49 -0.55
N LEU A 74 18.31 13.94 -0.44
CA LEU A 74 18.86 14.38 0.84
C LEU A 74 18.19 15.64 1.37
N LEU A 75 17.83 16.58 0.49
CA LEU A 75 17.11 17.81 0.87
C LEU A 75 15.72 17.48 1.41
N CYS A 76 15.00 16.54 0.76
CA CYS A 76 13.69 16.08 1.22
C CYS A 76 13.77 15.40 2.60
N ALA A 77 14.76 14.53 2.79
CA ALA A 77 15.00 13.89 4.10
C ALA A 77 15.28 14.91 5.21
N LYS A 78 16.07 15.97 4.93
CA LYS A 78 16.32 17.07 5.87
C LYS A 78 15.03 17.81 6.20
N ARG A 79 14.22 18.13 5.19
CA ARG A 79 12.95 18.83 5.41
C ARG A 79 11.98 18.01 6.26
N TRP A 80 11.93 16.70 6.09
CA TRP A 80 11.16 15.82 6.96
C TRP A 80 11.65 15.83 8.41
N CYS A 81 12.97 15.81 8.65
CA CYS A 81 13.51 15.95 10.01
C CYS A 81 13.06 17.27 10.67
N GLU A 82 13.11 18.39 9.93
CA GLU A 82 12.66 19.69 10.44
C GLU A 82 11.18 19.65 10.80
N LEU A 83 10.31 19.16 9.91
CA LEU A 83 8.87 19.08 10.11
C LEU A 83 8.49 18.18 11.31
N LEU A 84 9.18 17.06 11.49
CA LEU A 84 8.97 16.17 12.63
C LEU A 84 9.36 16.82 13.96
N LEU A 85 10.46 17.56 14.00
CA LEU A 85 10.86 18.36 15.19
C LEU A 85 9.86 19.49 15.46
N GLU A 86 9.42 20.22 14.42
CA GLU A 86 8.40 21.28 14.53
C GLU A 86 7.05 20.74 15.03
N ALA A 87 6.71 19.49 14.65
CA ALA A 87 5.52 18.78 15.12
C ALA A 87 5.64 18.32 16.58
N GLY A 88 6.84 18.27 17.16
CA GLY A 88 7.07 17.94 18.55
C GLY A 88 7.79 16.62 18.81
N ALA A 89 8.40 16.01 17.79
CA ALA A 89 9.31 14.90 18.00
C ALA A 89 10.51 15.36 18.86
N GLN A 90 10.95 14.51 19.77
CA GLN A 90 12.05 14.82 20.69
C GLN A 90 13.42 14.66 20.02
N LYS A 91 13.47 13.85 18.97
CA LYS A 91 14.64 13.60 18.14
C LYS A 91 14.20 13.37 16.70
N ALA A 92 14.96 13.88 15.73
CA ALA A 92 14.85 13.52 14.32
C ALA A 92 16.24 13.53 13.69
N GLU A 93 16.57 12.51 12.92
CA GLU A 93 17.88 12.35 12.30
C GLU A 93 17.80 11.62 10.96
N ILE A 94 18.78 11.87 10.11
CA ILE A 94 18.97 11.16 8.86
C ILE A 94 19.89 9.98 9.12
N MET A 95 19.40 8.78 8.85
CA MET A 95 20.16 7.54 9.03
C MET A 95 20.65 7.03 7.66
N PRO A 96 21.95 6.75 7.52
CA PRO A 96 22.49 6.28 6.25
C PRO A 96 21.98 4.88 5.90
N SER A 97 21.85 4.60 4.60
CA SER A 97 21.62 3.27 4.04
C SER A 97 22.60 2.99 2.91
N LYS A 98 22.48 1.84 2.24
CA LYS A 98 23.24 1.54 1.02
C LYS A 98 22.80 2.39 -0.18
N GLY A 99 21.56 2.85 -0.18
CA GLY A 99 20.96 3.69 -1.21
C GLY A 99 20.61 5.08 -0.67
N HIS A 100 19.34 5.47 -0.78
CA HIS A 100 18.85 6.72 -0.22
C HIS A 100 18.68 6.60 1.31
N PRO A 101 18.96 7.67 2.08
CA PRO A 101 18.92 7.60 3.54
C PRO A 101 17.49 7.46 4.07
N PHE A 102 17.37 6.93 5.28
CA PHE A 102 16.13 6.93 6.05
C PHE A 102 16.05 8.18 6.93
N VAL A 103 14.83 8.67 7.17
CA VAL A 103 14.52 9.62 8.23
C VAL A 103 14.01 8.84 9.43
N TYR A 104 14.62 9.02 10.59
CA TYR A 104 14.14 8.47 11.85
C TYR A 104 13.76 9.61 12.79
N ALA A 105 12.63 9.49 13.47
CA ALA A 105 12.28 10.39 14.57
C ALA A 105 11.56 9.63 15.68
N GLU A 106 11.59 10.21 16.89
CA GLU A 106 10.97 9.58 18.06
C GLU A 106 10.34 10.59 19.02
N TYR A 107 9.29 10.12 19.68
CA TYR A 107 8.62 10.76 20.79
C TYR A 107 8.30 9.73 21.87
N THR A 108 8.71 10.02 23.11
CA THR A 108 8.37 9.23 24.29
C THR A 108 7.30 9.95 25.10
N ALA A 109 6.19 9.30 25.33
CA ALA A 109 5.08 9.86 26.10
C ALA A 109 5.47 10.05 27.58
N SER A 110 5.06 11.17 28.16
CA SER A 110 5.40 11.55 29.55
C SER A 110 4.43 11.00 30.60
N THR A 111 3.68 9.94 30.30
CA THR A 111 2.71 9.37 31.22
C THR A 111 3.38 8.41 32.20
N GLN A 112 2.81 8.24 33.41
CA GLN A 112 3.30 7.29 34.45
C GLN A 112 2.72 5.87 34.28
N ASN A 113 2.22 5.51 33.10
CA ASN A 113 1.64 4.20 32.85
C ASN A 113 2.70 3.24 32.31
N ASP A 114 2.85 2.06 32.91
CA ASP A 114 3.86 1.06 32.52
C ASP A 114 3.55 0.36 31.19
N ASN A 115 2.32 0.51 30.67
CA ASN A 115 1.86 -0.16 29.43
C ASN A 115 1.51 0.87 28.32
N ILE A 116 2.47 1.76 28.00
CA ILE A 116 2.30 2.73 26.92
C ILE A 116 2.61 2.05 25.57
N PRO A 117 1.64 1.97 24.63
CA PRO A 117 1.91 1.39 23.33
C PRO A 117 2.91 2.24 22.53
N THR A 118 3.79 1.56 21.81
CA THR A 118 4.73 2.16 20.88
C THR A 118 4.25 1.93 19.45
N VAL A 119 4.01 3.00 18.71
CA VAL A 119 3.60 2.98 17.31
C VAL A 119 4.79 3.34 16.44
N LEU A 120 5.12 2.50 15.46
CA LEU A 120 6.07 2.82 14.40
C LEU A 120 5.27 3.30 13.18
N VAL A 121 5.42 4.56 12.80
CA VAL A 121 4.85 5.15 11.60
C VAL A 121 5.83 4.98 10.46
N TYR A 122 5.40 4.30 9.41
CA TYR A 122 6.15 4.19 8.17
C TYR A 122 5.51 5.02 7.06
N SER A 123 6.36 5.63 6.23
CA SER A 123 6.02 6.34 5.02
C SER A 123 7.24 6.41 4.09
N HIS A 124 7.07 6.88 2.86
CA HIS A 124 8.19 7.17 1.97
C HIS A 124 8.19 8.63 1.50
N TYR A 125 9.37 9.13 1.13
CA TYR A 125 9.53 10.51 0.69
C TYR A 125 9.99 10.65 -0.75
N ASP A 126 10.33 9.53 -1.39
CA ASP A 126 10.56 9.52 -2.82
C ASP A 126 9.24 9.52 -3.60
N VAL A 127 9.33 9.85 -4.86
CA VAL A 127 8.17 9.97 -5.75
C VAL A 127 8.53 9.47 -7.14
N MET A 128 7.52 9.03 -7.88
CA MET A 128 7.64 8.67 -9.29
C MET A 128 8.04 9.86 -10.18
N PRO A 129 8.72 9.61 -11.32
CA PRO A 129 8.93 10.62 -12.37
C PRO A 129 7.63 11.28 -12.82
N VAL A 130 7.75 12.47 -13.37
CA VAL A 130 6.59 13.30 -13.77
C VAL A 130 6.23 13.17 -15.25
N GLU A 131 7.03 12.48 -16.03
CA GLU A 131 6.80 12.29 -17.46
C GLU A 131 5.52 11.48 -17.74
N PRO A 132 4.76 11.80 -18.82
CA PRO A 132 5.00 12.90 -19.77
C PRO A 132 4.48 14.27 -19.26
N LEU A 133 5.36 15.27 -19.28
CA LEU A 133 5.08 16.63 -18.75
C LEU A 133 3.95 17.37 -19.47
N ASP A 134 3.76 17.10 -20.76
CA ASP A 134 2.75 17.72 -21.59
C ASP A 134 1.30 17.36 -21.22
N LEU A 135 1.11 16.31 -20.40
CA LEU A 135 -0.18 15.92 -19.88
C LEU A 135 -0.54 16.56 -18.52
N TRP A 136 0.40 17.28 -17.90
CA TRP A 136 0.10 18.01 -16.67
C TRP A 136 -0.58 19.33 -16.97
N HIS A 137 -1.64 19.64 -16.23
CA HIS A 137 -2.36 20.92 -16.36
C HIS A 137 -1.71 22.05 -15.55
N SER A 138 -0.84 21.72 -14.61
CA SER A 138 -0.05 22.63 -13.77
C SER A 138 1.35 22.05 -13.57
N ASN A 139 2.30 22.87 -13.08
CA ASN A 139 3.63 22.38 -12.76
C ASN A 139 3.57 21.28 -11.69
N PRO A 140 4.07 20.05 -11.94
CA PRO A 140 4.00 18.95 -10.99
C PRO A 140 4.76 19.18 -9.68
N TRP A 141 5.68 20.14 -9.66
CA TRP A 141 6.47 20.50 -8.48
C TRP A 141 6.00 21.76 -7.77
N GLU A 142 4.89 22.36 -8.20
CA GLU A 142 4.26 23.48 -7.52
C GLU A 142 2.80 23.16 -7.24
N PRO A 143 2.39 23.05 -5.96
CA PRO A 143 1.03 22.68 -5.59
C PRO A 143 0.00 23.63 -6.18
N ASP A 144 -0.96 23.09 -6.89
CA ASP A 144 -2.08 23.82 -7.47
C ASP A 144 -3.40 23.34 -6.84
N ILE A 145 -4.07 24.25 -6.12
CA ILE A 145 -5.33 23.93 -5.45
C ILE A 145 -6.50 24.36 -6.32
N ARG A 146 -7.22 23.39 -6.85
CA ARG A 146 -8.43 23.61 -7.65
C ARG A 146 -9.48 22.54 -7.31
N GLU A 147 -10.75 22.91 -7.37
CA GLU A 147 -11.90 22.01 -7.14
C GLU A 147 -11.82 21.22 -5.80
N GLY A 148 -11.26 21.83 -4.76
CA GLY A 148 -11.11 21.18 -3.44
C GLY A 148 -10.01 20.13 -3.38
N ARG A 149 -9.12 20.07 -4.35
CA ARG A 149 -8.00 19.12 -4.46
C ARG A 149 -6.67 19.85 -4.61
N LEU A 150 -5.61 19.27 -4.07
CA LEU A 150 -4.25 19.72 -4.30
C LEU A 150 -3.61 18.83 -5.36
N TYR A 151 -3.17 19.43 -6.46
CA TYR A 151 -2.55 18.75 -7.60
C TYR A 151 -1.04 18.97 -7.60
N ALA A 152 -0.28 17.90 -7.53
CA ALA A 152 1.17 17.86 -7.70
C ALA A 152 1.66 16.39 -7.65
N ARG A 153 2.89 16.12 -8.05
CA ARG A 153 3.54 14.83 -7.82
C ARG A 153 3.87 14.69 -6.32
N GLY A 154 3.49 13.54 -5.71
CA GLY A 154 3.60 13.30 -4.28
C GLY A 154 2.46 13.95 -3.47
N ALA A 155 1.41 14.46 -4.14
CA ALA A 155 0.25 15.00 -3.45
C ALA A 155 -0.52 13.93 -2.67
N ASP A 156 -0.57 12.72 -3.17
CA ASP A 156 -1.13 11.56 -2.46
C ASP A 156 0.00 10.63 -2.04
N ASP A 157 0.81 10.20 -2.98
CA ASP A 157 1.79 9.13 -2.92
C ASP A 157 3.22 9.67 -2.71
N ASP A 158 3.77 9.67 -1.51
CA ASP A 158 3.17 9.42 -0.18
C ASP A 158 3.28 10.67 0.72
N LYS A 159 3.89 11.78 0.20
CA LYS A 159 4.11 13.01 0.99
C LYS A 159 2.82 13.55 1.61
N GLY A 160 1.69 13.45 0.89
CA GLY A 160 0.40 13.91 1.39
C GLY A 160 -0.14 13.06 2.51
N GLN A 161 -0.07 11.75 2.40
CA GLN A 161 -0.54 10.83 3.43
C GLN A 161 0.41 10.82 4.64
N ALA A 162 1.73 10.93 4.43
CA ALA A 162 2.71 11.12 5.50
C ALA A 162 2.42 12.40 6.32
N MET A 163 2.03 13.51 5.65
CA MET A 163 1.63 14.74 6.34
C MET A 163 0.38 14.56 7.20
N ILE A 164 -0.57 13.70 6.82
CA ILE A 164 -1.72 13.35 7.68
C ILE A 164 -1.21 12.82 9.03
N GLN A 165 -0.27 11.86 8.99
CA GLN A 165 0.32 11.25 10.18
C GLN A 165 1.01 12.30 11.05
N VAL A 166 1.84 13.15 10.43
CA VAL A 166 2.60 14.18 11.15
C VAL A 166 1.68 15.25 11.76
N LYS A 167 0.57 15.64 11.08
CA LYS A 167 -0.35 16.66 11.61
C LYS A 167 -1.26 16.12 12.71
N ALA A 168 -1.65 14.85 12.67
CA ALA A 168 -2.32 14.19 13.78
C ALA A 168 -1.42 14.09 15.01
N PHE A 169 -0.16 13.69 14.81
CA PHE A 169 0.86 13.67 15.87
C PHE A 169 1.08 15.07 16.46
N GLU A 170 1.27 16.09 15.63
CA GLU A 170 1.44 17.49 16.04
C GLU A 170 0.27 17.97 16.93
N TYR A 171 -0.97 17.69 16.52
CA TYR A 171 -2.15 18.06 17.29
C TYR A 171 -2.11 17.43 18.69
N LEU A 172 -1.86 16.13 18.77
CA LEU A 172 -1.83 15.41 20.05
C LEU A 172 -0.73 15.87 20.99
N VAL A 173 0.48 16.08 20.46
CA VAL A 173 1.62 16.55 21.27
C VAL A 173 1.38 17.97 21.77
N LYS A 174 0.97 18.91 20.90
CA LYS A 174 0.74 20.32 21.27
C LYS A 174 -0.40 20.50 22.28
N HIS A 175 -1.34 19.57 22.35
CA HIS A 175 -2.42 19.62 23.32
C HIS A 175 -2.20 18.72 24.56
N GLY A 176 -1.04 18.05 24.65
CA GLY A 176 -0.75 17.14 25.77
C GLY A 176 -1.63 15.89 25.80
N LEU A 177 -2.08 15.44 24.64
CA LEU A 177 -2.99 14.29 24.45
C LEU A 177 -2.30 13.05 23.90
N MET A 178 -0.99 13.13 23.57
CA MET A 178 -0.24 11.99 23.04
C MET A 178 0.15 11.05 24.19
N ASN A 179 -0.53 9.92 24.27
CA ASN A 179 -0.33 8.87 25.26
C ASN A 179 0.25 7.57 24.67
N CYS A 180 0.85 7.64 23.49
CA CYS A 180 1.64 6.59 22.87
C CYS A 180 3.07 7.05 22.71
N ASN A 181 4.02 6.12 22.78
CA ASN A 181 5.34 6.35 22.19
C ASN A 181 5.20 6.27 20.66
N VAL A 182 5.86 7.15 19.95
CA VAL A 182 5.80 7.20 18.49
C VAL A 182 7.21 7.22 17.92
N LYS A 183 7.45 6.33 16.96
CA LYS A 183 8.66 6.33 16.15
C LYS A 183 8.23 6.55 14.71
N PHE A 184 9.01 7.31 13.96
CA PHE A 184 8.82 7.51 12.53
C PHE A 184 10.00 6.92 11.79
N ILE A 185 9.73 6.24 10.70
CA ILE A 185 10.70 5.79 9.72
C ILE A 185 10.18 6.14 8.33
N PHE A 186 10.86 7.07 7.64
CA PHE A 186 10.52 7.41 6.27
C PHE A 186 11.67 7.02 5.35
N GLU A 187 11.38 6.25 4.31
CA GLU A 187 12.39 5.80 3.35
C GLU A 187 12.37 6.64 2.06
N GLY A 188 13.43 6.50 1.26
CA GLY A 188 13.57 7.19 -0.02
C GLY A 188 13.77 6.23 -1.19
N GLU A 189 13.25 5.00 -1.11
CA GLU A 189 13.46 3.97 -2.13
C GLU A 189 12.20 3.11 -2.38
N GLU A 190 11.01 3.51 -1.86
CA GLU A 190 9.79 2.72 -2.04
C GLU A 190 9.46 2.55 -3.53
N GLU A 191 9.51 3.62 -4.28
CA GLU A 191 9.17 3.70 -5.71
C GLU A 191 10.15 2.92 -6.63
N ILE A 192 11.25 2.44 -6.05
CA ILE A 192 12.20 1.54 -6.73
C ILE A 192 12.30 0.16 -6.06
N GLY A 193 11.32 -0.17 -5.20
CA GLY A 193 11.15 -1.48 -4.57
C GLY A 193 11.93 -1.67 -3.27
N SER A 194 12.27 -0.60 -2.55
CA SER A 194 12.86 -0.62 -1.21
C SER A 194 14.11 -1.51 -1.04
N PRO A 195 15.11 -1.44 -1.92
CA PRO A 195 16.24 -2.38 -1.92
C PRO A 195 17.08 -2.32 -0.63
N SER A 196 17.04 -1.23 0.11
CA SER A 196 17.80 -1.07 1.36
C SER A 196 17.00 -1.40 2.62
N LEU A 197 15.66 -1.50 2.54
CA LEU A 197 14.77 -1.59 3.71
C LEU A 197 15.03 -2.83 4.57
N ASP A 198 15.07 -4.00 3.99
CA ASP A 198 15.29 -5.26 4.73
C ASP A 198 16.59 -5.25 5.55
N THR A 199 17.65 -4.70 4.94
CA THR A 199 18.94 -4.57 5.62
C THR A 199 18.84 -3.58 6.78
N PHE A 200 18.21 -2.43 6.53
CA PHE A 200 18.00 -1.39 7.54
C PHE A 200 17.18 -1.89 8.73
N LEU A 201 16.07 -2.60 8.48
CA LEU A 201 15.23 -3.18 9.52
C LEU A 201 16.01 -4.20 10.38
N LYS A 202 16.83 -5.05 9.75
CA LYS A 202 17.65 -6.04 10.48
C LYS A 202 18.72 -5.39 11.35
N GLU A 203 19.40 -4.36 10.81
CA GLU A 203 20.46 -3.63 11.52
C GLU A 203 19.94 -2.76 12.67
N HIS A 204 18.69 -2.26 12.57
CA HIS A 204 18.09 -1.36 13.53
C HIS A 204 16.89 -1.96 14.27
N LYS A 205 16.77 -3.29 14.33
CA LYS A 205 15.62 -3.99 14.91
C LYS A 205 15.28 -3.55 16.34
N GLU A 206 16.29 -3.36 17.19
CA GLU A 206 16.09 -2.90 18.58
C GLU A 206 15.60 -1.44 18.64
N LEU A 207 16.17 -0.56 17.81
CA LEU A 207 15.76 0.85 17.70
C LEU A 207 14.30 0.95 17.23
N LEU A 208 13.89 0.10 16.29
CA LEU A 208 12.57 0.10 15.67
C LEU A 208 11.54 -0.75 16.44
N ALA A 209 11.92 -1.35 17.58
CA ALA A 209 10.98 -2.14 18.39
C ALA A 209 9.72 -1.35 18.70
N CYS A 210 8.54 -1.95 18.41
CA CYS A 210 7.23 -1.34 18.53
C CYS A 210 6.16 -2.41 18.78
N ASP A 211 4.96 -2.00 19.17
CA ASP A 211 3.80 -2.88 19.37
C ASP A 211 2.94 -2.99 18.12
N ILE A 212 2.93 -1.93 17.30
CA ILE A 212 2.16 -1.87 16.05
C ILE A 212 2.87 -0.95 15.05
N ILE A 213 2.69 -1.23 13.77
CA ILE A 213 3.14 -0.39 12.66
C ILE A 213 1.93 0.27 12.02
N LEU A 214 2.02 1.57 11.75
CA LEU A 214 0.98 2.36 11.09
C LEU A 214 1.50 2.88 9.76
N VAL A 215 0.76 2.58 8.69
CA VAL A 215 1.09 2.99 7.31
C VAL A 215 -0.14 3.63 6.68
N SER A 216 0.04 4.73 5.98
CA SER A 216 -1.05 5.41 5.25
C SER A 216 -0.95 5.28 3.73
N ASP A 217 0.11 4.68 3.22
CA ASP A 217 0.39 4.48 1.80
C ASP A 217 -0.54 3.44 1.15
N THR A 218 -1.84 3.71 1.20
CA THR A 218 -2.90 2.92 0.55
C THR A 218 -4.12 3.80 0.25
N SER A 219 -5.18 3.21 -0.34
CA SER A 219 -6.39 3.94 -0.69
C SER A 219 -7.64 3.40 -0.01
N MET A 220 -8.65 4.26 0.16
CA MET A 220 -10.02 3.88 0.48
C MET A 220 -10.77 3.43 -0.78
N ILE A 221 -11.88 2.71 -0.60
CA ILE A 221 -12.84 2.42 -1.69
C ILE A 221 -13.43 3.72 -2.22
N GLY A 222 -13.77 4.64 -1.34
CA GLY A 222 -14.29 5.95 -1.70
C GLY A 222 -14.59 6.81 -0.47
N LYS A 223 -14.78 8.10 -0.68
CA LYS A 223 -15.14 9.05 0.38
C LYS A 223 -16.44 8.65 1.08
N GLU A 224 -17.46 8.23 0.30
CA GLU A 224 -18.74 7.77 0.81
C GLU A 224 -18.72 6.33 1.32
N THR A 225 -17.65 5.61 1.04
CA THR A 225 -17.43 4.22 1.47
C THR A 225 -16.02 4.10 2.05
N PRO A 226 -15.78 4.64 3.26
CA PRO A 226 -14.49 4.54 3.90
C PRO A 226 -14.11 3.07 4.10
N SER A 227 -12.85 2.75 3.95
CA SER A 227 -12.36 1.39 4.13
C SER A 227 -10.94 1.37 4.70
N ILE A 228 -10.64 0.32 5.45
CA ILE A 228 -9.30 0.02 5.95
C ILE A 228 -8.78 -1.16 5.14
N THR A 229 -7.56 -1.04 4.62
CA THR A 229 -6.93 -2.14 3.91
C THR A 229 -6.49 -3.21 4.91
N THR A 230 -7.07 -4.41 4.81
CA THR A 230 -6.79 -5.53 5.73
C THR A 230 -5.95 -6.62 5.10
N GLY A 231 -5.63 -6.52 3.83
CA GLY A 231 -4.78 -7.51 3.18
C GLY A 231 -4.27 -7.05 1.82
N LEU A 232 -3.10 -7.55 1.48
CA LEU A 232 -2.39 -7.34 0.23
C LEU A 232 -1.99 -8.68 -0.34
N ARG A 233 -2.04 -8.84 -1.67
CA ARG A 233 -1.54 -10.06 -2.29
C ARG A 233 -0.01 -10.05 -2.35
N GLY A 234 0.57 -11.23 -2.26
CA GLY A 234 1.96 -11.46 -2.59
C GLY A 234 2.22 -11.54 -4.08
N LEU A 235 3.45 -11.76 -4.44
CA LEU A 235 3.90 -11.89 -5.82
C LEU A 235 4.98 -12.97 -5.90
N ALA A 236 4.95 -13.74 -7.00
CA ALA A 236 6.07 -14.52 -7.47
C ALA A 236 6.19 -14.35 -8.99
N TYR A 237 7.39 -14.10 -9.49
CA TYR A 237 7.64 -13.75 -10.87
C TYR A 237 8.80 -14.54 -11.45
N TRP A 238 8.65 -15.04 -12.69
CA TRP A 238 9.65 -15.90 -13.34
C TRP A 238 9.84 -15.54 -14.81
N GLU A 239 11.02 -15.89 -15.30
CA GLU A 239 11.29 -16.03 -16.72
C GLU A 239 11.47 -17.52 -17.06
N ILE A 240 10.84 -17.96 -18.14
CA ILE A 240 10.94 -19.31 -18.69
C ILE A 240 11.69 -19.23 -20.00
N GLU A 241 12.75 -20.02 -20.13
CA GLU A 241 13.45 -20.26 -21.39
C GLU A 241 13.21 -21.71 -21.84
N VAL A 242 12.75 -21.88 -23.09
CA VAL A 242 12.62 -23.19 -23.73
C VAL A 242 13.60 -23.26 -24.89
N ILE A 243 14.53 -24.21 -24.82
CA ILE A 243 15.57 -24.43 -25.82
C ILE A 243 15.26 -25.72 -26.57
N GLY A 244 15.14 -25.65 -27.88
CA GLY A 244 14.94 -26.77 -28.78
C GLY A 244 16.21 -27.12 -29.55
N PRO A 245 16.20 -27.01 -30.91
CA PRO A 245 17.38 -27.30 -31.75
C PRO A 245 18.49 -26.28 -31.50
N ASN A 246 19.70 -26.62 -31.97
CA ASN A 246 20.91 -25.78 -31.81
C ASN A 246 20.92 -24.51 -32.67
N ARG A 247 19.97 -24.33 -33.55
CA ARG A 247 19.77 -23.20 -34.45
C ARG A 247 18.35 -23.17 -34.97
N ASP A 248 17.93 -22.07 -35.55
CA ASP A 248 16.68 -21.99 -36.29
C ASP A 248 16.67 -22.95 -37.48
N LEU A 249 15.56 -23.66 -37.67
CA LEU A 249 15.44 -24.69 -38.70
C LEU A 249 14.35 -24.32 -39.73
N HIS A 250 14.47 -24.79 -40.95
CA HIS A 250 13.46 -24.66 -41.98
C HIS A 250 12.25 -25.53 -41.62
N SER A 251 11.07 -24.92 -41.43
CA SER A 251 9.86 -25.65 -40.99
C SER A 251 9.36 -26.71 -41.97
N GLY A 252 9.58 -26.52 -43.29
CA GLY A 252 9.26 -27.51 -44.31
C GLY A 252 10.12 -28.78 -44.28
N HIS A 253 11.36 -28.68 -43.75
CA HIS A 253 12.26 -29.83 -43.67
C HIS A 253 12.19 -30.54 -42.31
N PHE A 254 11.92 -29.80 -41.23
CA PHE A 254 12.00 -30.31 -39.85
C PHE A 254 10.66 -30.28 -39.12
N GLY A 255 9.63 -29.61 -39.67
CA GLY A 255 8.28 -29.56 -39.07
C GLY A 255 7.67 -30.94 -38.99
N GLY A 256 7.06 -31.31 -37.87
CA GLY A 256 6.54 -32.63 -37.55
C GLY A 256 7.59 -33.65 -37.09
N ALA A 257 8.88 -33.35 -37.23
CA ALA A 257 9.99 -34.22 -36.79
C ALA A 257 10.71 -33.66 -35.58
N VAL A 258 10.78 -32.33 -35.42
CA VAL A 258 11.46 -31.64 -34.31
C VAL A 258 10.44 -30.83 -33.52
N LYS A 259 10.44 -30.93 -32.21
CA LYS A 259 9.56 -30.15 -31.35
C LYS A 259 9.89 -28.66 -31.43
N ASN A 260 8.90 -27.86 -31.77
CA ASN A 260 9.00 -26.40 -31.81
C ASN A 260 8.97 -25.84 -30.38
N PRO A 261 9.97 -25.06 -29.95
CA PRO A 261 9.99 -24.48 -28.60
C PRO A 261 8.80 -23.58 -28.27
N ILE A 262 8.25 -22.83 -29.23
CA ILE A 262 7.04 -22.02 -29.01
C ILE A 262 5.84 -22.91 -28.72
N ASN A 263 5.65 -23.98 -29.53
CA ASN A 263 4.56 -24.93 -29.29
C ASN A 263 4.71 -25.61 -27.92
N ALA A 264 5.93 -26.01 -27.55
CA ALA A 264 6.20 -26.59 -26.25
C ALA A 264 5.88 -25.63 -25.10
N LEU A 265 6.30 -24.37 -25.22
CA LEU A 265 6.03 -23.32 -24.22
C LEU A 265 4.52 -23.06 -24.07
N THR A 266 3.80 -22.88 -25.16
CA THR A 266 2.34 -22.66 -25.14
C THR A 266 1.59 -23.84 -24.58
N GLU A 267 1.97 -25.07 -24.92
CA GLU A 267 1.39 -26.30 -24.37
C GLU A 267 1.60 -26.44 -22.85
N MET A 268 2.76 -26.03 -22.34
CA MET A 268 3.04 -26.03 -20.90
C MET A 268 2.23 -24.95 -20.18
N LEU A 269 2.26 -23.71 -20.69
CA LEU A 269 1.56 -22.59 -20.07
C LEU A 269 0.04 -22.81 -20.04
N ALA A 270 -0.55 -23.37 -21.10
CA ALA A 270 -1.96 -23.68 -21.16
C ALA A 270 -2.42 -24.72 -20.12
N LYS A 271 -1.50 -25.47 -19.52
CA LYS A 271 -1.81 -26.45 -18.46
C LYS A 271 -1.76 -25.85 -17.05
N VAL A 272 -1.24 -24.63 -16.88
CA VAL A 272 -1.08 -24.03 -15.56
C VAL A 272 -2.39 -23.60 -14.94
N VAL A 273 -3.38 -23.25 -15.77
CA VAL A 273 -4.74 -22.88 -15.32
C VAL A 273 -5.75 -23.76 -16.02
N ASP A 274 -6.68 -24.33 -15.28
CA ASP A 274 -7.76 -25.16 -15.82
C ASP A 274 -8.96 -24.33 -16.33
N THR A 275 -9.99 -25.02 -16.81
CA THR A 275 -11.20 -24.41 -17.36
C THR A 275 -12.05 -23.67 -16.32
N ASP A 276 -11.87 -23.97 -15.04
CA ASP A 276 -12.55 -23.32 -13.92
C ASP A 276 -11.73 -22.14 -13.36
N GLY A 277 -10.63 -21.77 -14.02
CA GLY A 277 -9.74 -20.69 -13.62
C GLY A 277 -8.84 -21.04 -12.43
N ARG A 278 -8.72 -22.34 -12.08
CA ARG A 278 -7.93 -22.82 -10.96
C ARG A 278 -6.50 -23.14 -11.41
N ILE A 279 -5.52 -22.72 -10.59
CA ILE A 279 -4.10 -23.03 -10.85
C ILE A 279 -3.84 -24.51 -10.54
N THR A 280 -3.18 -25.21 -11.47
CA THR A 280 -3.02 -26.68 -11.43
C THR A 280 -1.66 -27.13 -10.89
N ILE A 281 -0.80 -26.20 -10.48
CA ILE A 281 0.52 -26.51 -9.89
C ILE A 281 0.31 -27.36 -8.63
N PRO A 282 0.92 -28.57 -8.53
CA PRO A 282 0.79 -29.42 -7.35
C PRO A 282 1.23 -28.70 -6.06
N GLY A 283 0.42 -28.77 -5.01
CA GLY A 283 0.68 -28.15 -3.72
C GLY A 283 0.43 -26.63 -3.67
N PHE A 284 0.04 -25.99 -4.79
CA PHE A 284 -0.14 -24.55 -4.86
C PHE A 284 -1.17 -23.99 -3.87
N TYR A 285 -2.22 -24.75 -3.62
CA TYR A 285 -3.32 -24.35 -2.72
C TYR A 285 -3.18 -24.86 -1.28
N ASP A 286 -2.13 -25.62 -0.95
CA ASP A 286 -2.01 -26.26 0.37
C ASP A 286 -2.02 -25.25 1.53
N ASP A 287 -1.41 -24.09 1.32
CA ASP A 287 -1.34 -23.00 2.29
C ASP A 287 -2.41 -21.91 2.08
N VAL A 288 -3.29 -22.03 1.07
CA VAL A 288 -4.36 -21.07 0.77
C VAL A 288 -5.53 -21.26 1.73
N LEU A 289 -5.75 -20.28 2.60
CA LEU A 289 -6.88 -20.31 3.53
C LEU A 289 -8.21 -20.00 2.82
N PRO A 290 -9.32 -20.63 3.25
CA PRO A 290 -10.65 -20.22 2.81
C PRO A 290 -10.96 -18.80 3.28
N ILE A 291 -11.72 -18.07 2.48
CA ILE A 291 -12.20 -16.74 2.87
C ILE A 291 -13.27 -16.92 3.95
N PRO A 292 -13.11 -16.34 5.17
CA PRO A 292 -14.13 -16.41 6.20
C PRO A 292 -15.48 -15.87 5.72
N GLN A 293 -16.58 -16.43 6.19
CA GLN A 293 -17.92 -16.00 5.75
C GLN A 293 -18.19 -14.53 6.10
N GLU A 294 -17.76 -14.07 7.28
CA GLU A 294 -17.87 -12.67 7.69
C GLU A 294 -17.15 -11.73 6.69
N GLU A 295 -15.97 -12.11 6.22
CA GLU A 295 -15.23 -11.34 5.23
C GLU A 295 -15.93 -11.35 3.86
N ARG A 296 -16.46 -12.48 3.42
CA ARG A 296 -17.27 -12.55 2.20
C ARG A 296 -18.50 -11.64 2.27
N ASP A 297 -19.13 -11.53 3.44
CA ASP A 297 -20.30 -10.68 3.66
C ASP A 297 -19.91 -9.18 3.71
N MET A 298 -18.73 -8.82 4.16
CA MET A 298 -18.17 -7.46 4.03
C MET A 298 -17.83 -7.11 2.58
N ILE A 299 -17.21 -8.02 1.84
CA ILE A 299 -16.90 -7.81 0.40
C ILE A 299 -18.17 -7.53 -0.41
N LYS A 300 -19.30 -8.20 -0.11
CA LYS A 300 -20.58 -7.95 -0.78
C LYS A 300 -21.15 -6.54 -0.50
N GLN A 301 -20.71 -5.87 0.55
CA GLN A 301 -21.15 -4.49 0.88
C GLN A 301 -20.37 -3.44 0.08
N ILE A 302 -19.26 -3.83 -0.56
CA ILE A 302 -18.48 -2.93 -1.42
C ILE A 302 -19.33 -2.60 -2.65
N PRO A 303 -19.59 -1.31 -2.94
CA PRO A 303 -20.28 -0.91 -4.15
C PRO A 303 -19.50 -1.37 -5.38
N PHE A 304 -20.05 -2.34 -6.11
CA PHE A 304 -19.42 -2.89 -7.30
C PHE A 304 -20.49 -3.32 -8.32
N SER A 305 -20.33 -2.90 -9.55
CA SER A 305 -21.11 -3.39 -10.69
C SER A 305 -20.16 -4.06 -11.68
N GLU A 306 -20.35 -5.36 -11.90
CA GLU A 306 -19.56 -6.12 -12.86
C GLU A 306 -19.74 -5.59 -14.28
N GLU A 307 -20.97 -5.15 -14.63
CA GLU A 307 -21.26 -4.54 -15.91
C GLU A 307 -20.48 -3.22 -16.11
N ALA A 308 -20.52 -2.32 -15.13
CA ALA A 308 -19.76 -1.07 -15.20
C ALA A 308 -18.24 -1.32 -15.21
N TYR A 309 -17.76 -2.32 -14.47
CA TYR A 309 -16.35 -2.73 -14.49
C TYR A 309 -15.93 -3.22 -15.88
N CYS A 310 -16.72 -4.12 -16.50
CA CYS A 310 -16.44 -4.60 -17.86
C CYS A 310 -16.48 -3.48 -18.90
N GLN A 311 -17.46 -2.57 -18.80
CA GLN A 311 -17.55 -1.41 -19.68
C GLN A 311 -16.35 -0.45 -19.55
N ALA A 312 -15.87 -0.23 -18.34
CA ALA A 312 -14.73 0.68 -18.09
C ALA A 312 -13.42 0.21 -18.71
N ILE A 313 -13.25 -1.10 -18.91
CA ILE A 313 -12.03 -1.71 -19.48
C ILE A 313 -12.28 -2.36 -20.85
N ASP A 314 -13.47 -2.16 -21.45
CA ASP A 314 -13.86 -2.62 -22.78
C ASP A 314 -13.71 -4.14 -22.95
N VAL A 315 -14.30 -4.92 -22.02
CA VAL A 315 -14.39 -6.39 -22.10
C VAL A 315 -15.83 -6.85 -21.94
N ASP A 316 -16.15 -8.01 -22.53
CA ASP A 316 -17.50 -8.58 -22.51
C ASP A 316 -17.86 -9.24 -21.16
N CYS A 317 -16.86 -9.79 -20.45
CA CYS A 317 -17.07 -10.48 -19.19
C CYS A 317 -15.79 -10.55 -18.37
N THR A 318 -15.92 -10.83 -17.06
CA THR A 318 -14.79 -11.14 -16.19
C THR A 318 -14.39 -12.60 -16.28
N PHE A 319 -13.15 -12.91 -15.90
CA PHE A 319 -12.59 -14.26 -15.84
C PHE A 319 -11.99 -14.54 -14.46
N GLY A 320 -11.82 -15.80 -14.10
CA GLY A 320 -11.06 -16.25 -12.94
C GLY A 320 -11.67 -17.45 -12.23
N GLU A 321 -11.17 -17.79 -11.06
CA GLU A 321 -11.52 -19.00 -10.31
C GLU A 321 -13.04 -19.09 -10.05
N ALA A 322 -13.64 -20.23 -10.42
CA ALA A 322 -15.07 -20.48 -10.27
C ALA A 322 -15.49 -20.47 -8.78
N GLY A 323 -16.71 -19.97 -8.51
CA GLY A 323 -17.26 -19.90 -7.14
C GLY A 323 -16.86 -18.65 -6.34
N TYR A 324 -16.11 -17.73 -6.95
CA TYR A 324 -15.72 -16.46 -6.36
C TYR A 324 -16.19 -15.27 -7.20
N SER A 325 -16.58 -14.18 -6.53
CA SER A 325 -16.90 -12.91 -7.19
C SER A 325 -15.64 -12.24 -7.76
N THR A 326 -15.80 -11.28 -8.66
CA THR A 326 -14.67 -10.51 -9.22
C THR A 326 -13.84 -9.81 -8.14
N LEU A 327 -14.48 -9.25 -7.12
CA LEU A 327 -13.79 -8.65 -5.99
C LEU A 327 -13.00 -9.67 -5.16
N GLU A 328 -13.54 -10.88 -4.93
CA GLU A 328 -12.82 -11.95 -4.25
C GLU A 328 -11.64 -12.47 -5.07
N ARG A 329 -11.82 -12.62 -6.41
CA ARG A 329 -10.77 -13.08 -7.32
C ARG A 329 -9.57 -12.13 -7.33
N ASN A 330 -9.80 -10.83 -7.38
CA ASN A 330 -8.72 -9.85 -7.48
C ASN A 330 -8.10 -9.44 -6.14
N SER A 331 -8.62 -9.89 -5.00
CA SER A 331 -8.14 -9.51 -3.67
C SER A 331 -7.81 -10.68 -2.73
N CYS A 332 -8.61 -11.75 -2.76
CA CYS A 332 -8.55 -12.86 -1.81
C CYS A 332 -8.13 -14.19 -2.45
N ARG A 333 -8.05 -14.24 -3.79
CA ARG A 333 -7.65 -15.45 -4.50
C ARG A 333 -6.34 -15.25 -5.25
N PRO A 334 -5.54 -16.31 -5.39
CA PRO A 334 -4.33 -16.23 -6.21
C PRO A 334 -4.69 -16.17 -7.70
N SER A 335 -3.79 -15.61 -8.51
CA SER A 335 -3.91 -15.60 -9.96
C SER A 335 -2.59 -15.98 -10.62
N PHE A 336 -2.67 -16.44 -11.87
CA PHE A 336 -1.53 -16.70 -12.74
C PHE A 336 -1.70 -15.92 -14.03
N ASP A 337 -0.69 -15.14 -14.40
CA ASP A 337 -0.73 -14.28 -15.58
C ASP A 337 0.53 -14.44 -16.43
N ILE A 338 0.35 -14.53 -17.74
CA ILE A 338 1.45 -14.48 -18.71
C ILE A 338 1.69 -13.01 -19.06
N CYS A 339 2.75 -12.43 -18.49
CA CYS A 339 3.10 -11.02 -18.65
C CYS A 339 3.78 -10.73 -20.01
N GLY A 340 4.41 -11.73 -20.59
CA GLY A 340 5.06 -11.63 -21.89
C GLY A 340 5.42 -12.99 -22.44
N ILE A 341 5.33 -13.15 -23.78
CA ILE A 341 5.74 -14.35 -24.49
C ILE A 341 6.40 -13.95 -25.81
N TRP A 342 7.54 -14.51 -26.12
CA TRP A 342 8.25 -14.20 -27.37
C TRP A 342 9.13 -15.35 -27.87
N GLY A 343 9.47 -15.27 -29.15
CA GLY A 343 10.29 -16.26 -29.87
C GLY A 343 9.93 -16.28 -31.35
N GLY A 344 10.74 -16.95 -32.13
CA GLY A 344 10.51 -17.06 -33.57
C GLY A 344 10.73 -15.75 -34.33
N TYR A 345 10.04 -15.61 -35.46
CA TYR A 345 10.15 -14.45 -36.34
C TYR A 345 9.03 -13.46 -36.10
N THR A 346 9.39 -12.22 -35.82
CA THR A 346 8.48 -11.10 -35.55
C THR A 346 8.68 -9.92 -36.51
N GLY A 347 9.56 -10.05 -37.50
CA GLY A 347 9.81 -9.04 -38.52
C GLY A 347 8.73 -9.00 -39.59
N GLU A 348 8.86 -8.04 -40.52
CA GLU A 348 7.93 -7.88 -41.63
C GLU A 348 7.97 -9.07 -42.60
N GLY A 349 6.82 -9.48 -43.16
CA GLY A 349 6.67 -10.61 -44.06
C GLY A 349 6.65 -11.97 -43.33
N SER A 350 6.79 -13.07 -44.08
CA SER A 350 6.74 -14.44 -43.55
C SER A 350 8.12 -15.12 -43.57
N LYS A 351 8.38 -15.88 -42.48
CA LYS A 351 9.55 -16.76 -42.40
C LYS A 351 9.12 -18.14 -41.92
N THR A 352 9.34 -19.19 -42.80
CA THR A 352 8.97 -20.57 -42.46
C THR A 352 10.04 -21.19 -41.56
N VAL A 353 9.95 -20.96 -40.25
CA VAL A 353 11.00 -21.28 -39.26
C VAL A 353 10.47 -22.09 -38.09
N LEU A 354 11.27 -23.05 -37.62
CA LEU A 354 11.19 -23.55 -36.25
C LEU A 354 12.29 -22.81 -35.47
N PRO A 355 11.94 -21.97 -34.49
CA PRO A 355 12.97 -21.25 -33.73
C PRO A 355 13.76 -22.21 -32.85
N SER A 356 14.98 -21.81 -32.53
CA SER A 356 15.83 -22.54 -31.58
C SER A 356 15.42 -22.34 -30.11
N LYS A 357 14.76 -21.22 -29.81
CA LYS A 357 14.36 -20.84 -28.46
C LYS A 357 12.98 -20.16 -28.41
N ALA A 358 12.35 -20.23 -27.26
CA ALA A 358 11.16 -19.46 -26.89
C ALA A 358 11.24 -19.02 -25.42
N TYR A 359 10.58 -17.92 -25.10
CA TYR A 359 10.63 -17.32 -23.77
C TYR A 359 9.24 -16.89 -23.31
N ALA A 360 9.04 -16.90 -21.99
CA ALA A 360 7.89 -16.24 -21.36
C ALA A 360 8.30 -15.60 -20.05
N LYS A 361 7.63 -14.49 -19.72
CA LYS A 361 7.58 -13.90 -18.39
C LYS A 361 6.21 -14.15 -17.81
N VAL A 362 6.17 -14.71 -16.61
CA VAL A 362 4.92 -15.10 -15.95
C VAL A 362 4.95 -14.67 -14.50
N SER A 363 3.77 -14.42 -13.93
CA SER A 363 3.62 -14.08 -12.52
C SER A 363 2.44 -14.80 -11.89
N CYS A 364 2.55 -15.04 -10.58
CA CYS A 364 1.43 -15.38 -9.72
C CYS A 364 1.23 -14.27 -8.70
N ARG A 365 -0.02 -13.80 -8.56
CA ARG A 365 -0.39 -13.12 -7.33
C ARG A 365 -0.70 -14.17 -6.29
N LEU A 366 -0.10 -14.02 -5.11
CA LEU A 366 -0.22 -14.96 -4.00
C LEU A 366 -1.15 -14.39 -2.92
N VAL A 367 -1.76 -15.24 -2.13
CA VAL A 367 -2.56 -14.80 -0.99
C VAL A 367 -1.82 -15.07 0.33
N ALA A 368 -2.35 -14.56 1.43
CA ALA A 368 -1.76 -14.78 2.76
C ALA A 368 -1.47 -16.26 3.02
N ASN A 369 -0.42 -16.54 3.74
CA ASN A 369 0.16 -17.84 4.07
C ASN A 369 0.88 -18.55 2.91
N GLN A 370 0.72 -18.15 1.66
CA GLN A 370 1.53 -18.72 0.58
C GLN A 370 2.95 -18.18 0.67
N ASP A 371 3.90 -19.07 0.82
CA ASP A 371 5.32 -18.76 0.77
C ASP A 371 5.77 -18.66 -0.70
N HIS A 372 6.27 -17.49 -1.10
CA HIS A 372 6.64 -17.23 -2.49
C HIS A 372 7.84 -18.08 -2.95
N GLU A 373 8.74 -18.47 -2.05
CA GLU A 373 9.87 -19.34 -2.38
C GLU A 373 9.41 -20.78 -2.62
N LYS A 374 8.51 -21.32 -1.75
CA LYS A 374 7.87 -22.62 -1.95
C LYS A 374 7.09 -22.65 -3.27
N VAL A 375 6.31 -21.60 -3.55
CA VAL A 375 5.56 -21.52 -4.80
C VAL A 375 6.50 -21.42 -5.99
N SER A 376 7.61 -20.69 -5.89
CA SER A 376 8.62 -20.61 -6.93
C SER A 376 9.21 -21.98 -7.24
N GLN A 377 9.56 -22.75 -6.25
CA GLN A 377 10.09 -24.10 -6.44
C GLN A 377 9.04 -25.04 -7.04
N ALA A 378 7.81 -25.02 -6.52
CA ALA A 378 6.71 -25.86 -7.02
C ALA A 378 6.38 -25.53 -8.50
N PHE A 379 6.40 -24.25 -8.88
CA PHE A 379 6.22 -23.85 -10.27
C PHE A 379 7.33 -24.37 -11.17
N ALA A 380 8.61 -24.20 -10.78
CA ALA A 380 9.74 -24.67 -11.55
C ALA A 380 9.69 -26.19 -11.75
N ASP A 381 9.42 -26.95 -10.69
CA ASP A 381 9.31 -28.40 -10.73
C ASP A 381 8.13 -28.85 -11.64
N TYR A 382 7.01 -28.15 -11.53
CA TYR A 382 5.84 -28.46 -12.35
C TYR A 382 6.11 -28.22 -13.83
N ILE A 383 6.62 -27.06 -14.22
CA ILE A 383 6.96 -26.75 -15.61
C ILE A 383 7.97 -27.73 -16.18
N GLN A 384 8.98 -28.14 -15.41
CA GLN A 384 9.94 -29.15 -15.83
C GLN A 384 9.28 -30.53 -16.00
N SER A 385 8.36 -30.91 -15.09
CA SER A 385 7.67 -32.20 -15.14
C SER A 385 6.74 -32.38 -16.35
N ILE A 386 6.17 -31.28 -16.85
CA ILE A 386 5.26 -31.27 -18.01
C ILE A 386 5.95 -30.91 -19.31
N ALA A 387 7.26 -30.70 -19.28
CA ALA A 387 8.06 -30.37 -20.46
C ALA A 387 8.05 -31.55 -21.45
N PRO A 388 7.67 -31.32 -22.73
CA PRO A 388 7.66 -32.40 -23.71
C PRO A 388 9.10 -32.82 -24.08
N ALA A 389 9.23 -34.07 -24.49
CA ALA A 389 10.52 -34.55 -25.00
C ALA A 389 11.00 -33.72 -26.19
N GLY A 390 12.31 -33.52 -26.29
CA GLY A 390 12.95 -32.80 -27.38
C GLY A 390 13.18 -31.31 -27.13
N VAL A 391 12.83 -30.78 -25.94
CA VAL A 391 13.21 -29.46 -25.50
C VAL A 391 13.86 -29.49 -24.11
N ARG A 392 14.61 -28.44 -23.80
CA ARG A 392 15.16 -28.18 -22.46
C ARG A 392 14.49 -26.91 -21.92
N VAL A 393 14.05 -26.95 -20.66
CA VAL A 393 13.35 -25.84 -20.01
C VAL A 393 14.14 -25.35 -18.80
N THR A 394 14.32 -24.04 -18.72
CA THR A 394 14.87 -23.36 -17.54
C THR A 394 13.82 -22.39 -17.03
N VAL A 395 13.55 -22.44 -15.73
CA VAL A 395 12.70 -21.47 -15.01
C VAL A 395 13.60 -20.68 -14.07
N THR A 396 13.68 -19.37 -14.28
CA THR A 396 14.51 -18.47 -13.48
C THR A 396 13.61 -17.60 -12.63
N PRO A 397 13.63 -17.73 -11.30
CA PRO A 397 12.91 -16.81 -10.42
C PRO A 397 13.53 -15.42 -10.52
N MET A 398 12.69 -14.38 -10.53
CA MET A 398 13.12 -12.99 -10.62
C MET A 398 12.96 -12.27 -9.29
N HIS A 399 11.73 -11.95 -8.93
CA HIS A 399 11.40 -11.29 -7.66
C HIS A 399 10.08 -11.84 -7.12
N GLY A 400 9.87 -11.65 -5.83
CA GLY A 400 8.67 -12.10 -5.15
C GLY A 400 8.57 -11.51 -3.74
N GLY A 401 7.44 -11.74 -3.12
CA GLY A 401 7.16 -11.35 -1.75
C GLY A 401 5.88 -12.01 -1.27
N GLN A 402 5.77 -12.19 0.02
CA GLN A 402 4.57 -12.79 0.64
C GLN A 402 3.40 -11.83 0.65
N GLY A 403 2.17 -12.37 0.67
CA GLY A 403 0.98 -11.59 0.96
C GLY A 403 0.89 -11.26 2.44
N TYR A 404 0.07 -10.25 2.74
CA TYR A 404 -0.17 -9.77 4.10
C TYR A 404 -1.65 -9.79 4.44
N VAL A 405 -1.99 -10.15 5.68
CA VAL A 405 -3.34 -9.97 6.24
C VAL A 405 -3.26 -9.47 7.69
N CYS A 406 -3.96 -8.38 7.95
CA CYS A 406 -4.18 -7.85 9.28
C CYS A 406 -5.45 -8.47 9.89
N PRO A 407 -5.38 -9.09 11.08
CA PRO A 407 -6.56 -9.51 11.79
C PRO A 407 -7.44 -8.32 12.20
N ILE A 408 -8.76 -8.43 12.00
CA ILE A 408 -9.71 -7.33 12.27
C ILE A 408 -10.20 -7.30 13.73
N ASP A 409 -9.79 -8.25 14.55
CA ASP A 409 -10.14 -8.38 15.98
C ASP A 409 -9.09 -7.84 16.94
N ILE A 410 -7.91 -7.43 16.44
CA ILE A 410 -6.85 -6.86 17.27
C ILE A 410 -7.18 -5.42 17.72
N PRO A 411 -6.71 -5.00 18.92
CA PRO A 411 -7.01 -3.67 19.46
C PRO A 411 -6.64 -2.52 18.53
N ALA A 412 -5.50 -2.60 17.84
CA ALA A 412 -5.06 -1.57 16.92
C ALA A 412 -5.97 -1.43 15.69
N TYR A 413 -6.51 -2.54 15.15
CA TYR A 413 -7.51 -2.46 14.08
C TYR A 413 -8.80 -1.79 14.58
N LYS A 414 -9.26 -2.14 15.80
CA LYS A 414 -10.45 -1.50 16.40
C LYS A 414 -10.24 -0.02 16.65
N ALA A 415 -9.05 0.40 17.03
CA ALA A 415 -8.69 1.81 17.14
C ALA A 415 -8.75 2.53 15.78
N ALA A 416 -8.25 1.90 14.71
CA ALA A 416 -8.35 2.43 13.35
C ALA A 416 -9.81 2.50 12.86
N GLU A 417 -10.60 1.45 13.09
CA GLU A 417 -12.03 1.41 12.78
C GLU A 417 -12.77 2.58 13.46
N HIS A 418 -12.49 2.81 14.75
CA HIS A 418 -13.03 3.95 15.50
C HIS A 418 -12.62 5.29 14.89
N GLY A 419 -11.34 5.48 14.57
CA GLY A 419 -10.82 6.70 13.95
C GLY A 419 -11.54 7.04 12.64
N PHE A 420 -11.70 6.05 11.76
CA PHE A 420 -12.44 6.22 10.51
C PHE A 420 -13.94 6.55 10.75
N GLU A 421 -14.58 5.85 11.69
CA GLU A 421 -15.98 6.10 12.00
C GLU A 421 -16.22 7.52 12.53
N VAL A 422 -15.30 8.05 13.35
CA VAL A 422 -15.39 9.44 13.84
C VAL A 422 -15.16 10.44 12.70
N ALA A 423 -14.16 10.19 11.86
CA ALA A 423 -13.75 11.12 10.82
C ALA A 423 -14.76 11.21 9.67
N PHE A 424 -15.29 10.07 9.22
CA PHE A 424 -16.15 9.94 8.04
C PHE A 424 -17.63 9.71 8.38
N GLY A 425 -17.98 9.54 9.67
CA GLY A 425 -19.37 9.32 10.12
C GLY A 425 -19.94 7.95 9.78
N LYS A 426 -19.13 7.03 9.27
CA LYS A 426 -19.50 5.67 8.87
C LYS A 426 -18.42 4.68 9.30
N ARG A 427 -18.84 3.50 9.76
CA ARG A 427 -17.93 2.40 10.03
C ARG A 427 -17.22 2.01 8.73
N PRO A 428 -15.88 1.92 8.70
CA PRO A 428 -15.15 1.54 7.50
C PRO A 428 -15.37 0.07 7.17
N LEU A 429 -15.33 -0.27 5.88
CA LEU A 429 -15.27 -1.65 5.43
C LEU A 429 -13.84 -2.18 5.54
N ALA A 430 -13.70 -3.42 6.01
CA ALA A 430 -12.46 -4.15 5.89
C ALA A 430 -12.32 -4.63 4.43
N ALA A 431 -11.26 -4.22 3.75
CA ALA A 431 -11.08 -4.54 2.33
C ALA A 431 -9.67 -5.08 2.07
N ARG A 432 -9.58 -6.22 1.38
CA ARG A 432 -8.29 -6.67 0.83
C ARG A 432 -8.05 -6.03 -0.54
N ARG A 433 -6.79 -5.81 -0.87
CA ARG A 433 -6.35 -5.22 -2.14
C ARG A 433 -5.57 -6.23 -2.98
N GLY A 434 -5.69 -6.09 -4.28
CA GLY A 434 -5.03 -6.98 -5.23
C GLY A 434 -3.54 -6.66 -5.45
N GLY A 435 -3.14 -5.44 -5.16
CA GLY A 435 -1.74 -5.00 -5.25
C GLY A 435 -0.87 -5.61 -4.16
N SER A 436 0.43 -5.63 -4.41
CA SER A 436 1.45 -6.07 -3.45
C SER A 436 2.23 -4.85 -3.00
N ILE A 437 2.41 -4.73 -1.69
CA ILE A 437 3.33 -3.77 -1.06
C ILE A 437 4.34 -4.63 -0.30
N PRO A 438 5.47 -5.00 -0.91
CA PRO A 438 6.40 -5.99 -0.35
C PRO A 438 6.93 -5.61 1.03
N ILE A 439 7.10 -4.32 1.30
CA ILE A 439 7.59 -3.80 2.57
C ILE A 439 6.73 -4.21 3.77
N ILE A 440 5.41 -4.36 3.58
CA ILE A 440 4.50 -4.73 4.68
C ILE A 440 4.78 -6.15 5.16
N SER A 441 5.11 -7.07 4.25
CA SER A 441 5.53 -8.42 4.62
C SER A 441 6.93 -8.45 5.26
N SER A 442 7.85 -7.58 4.82
CA SER A 442 9.18 -7.41 5.44
C SER A 442 9.07 -6.95 6.90
N PHE A 443 8.17 -6.04 7.21
CA PHE A 443 7.91 -5.62 8.59
C PHE A 443 7.46 -6.79 9.47
N GLU A 444 6.49 -7.57 9.01
CA GLU A 444 6.01 -8.73 9.78
C GLU A 444 7.10 -9.78 9.96
N GLN A 445 7.88 -10.09 8.93
CA GLN A 445 8.94 -11.09 8.98
C GLN A 445 10.12 -10.67 9.85
N ILE A 446 10.55 -9.42 9.76
CA ILE A 446 11.77 -8.94 10.42
C ILE A 446 11.48 -8.44 11.83
N LEU A 447 10.46 -7.60 12.00
CA LEU A 447 10.11 -7.01 13.30
C LEU A 447 9.15 -7.89 14.10
N GLY A 448 8.37 -8.77 13.43
CA GLY A 448 7.39 -9.63 14.09
C GLY A 448 6.13 -8.91 14.53
N VAL A 449 5.82 -7.74 13.94
CA VAL A 449 4.75 -6.83 14.35
C VAL A 449 3.74 -6.68 13.23
N LYS A 450 2.44 -6.59 13.57
CA LYS A 450 1.38 -6.34 12.61
C LYS A 450 1.33 -4.87 12.18
N THR A 451 0.91 -4.65 10.94
CA THR A 451 0.77 -3.32 10.33
C THR A 451 -0.71 -2.98 10.16
N ILE A 452 -1.10 -1.78 10.57
CA ILE A 452 -2.41 -1.20 10.27
C ILE A 452 -2.25 -0.28 9.05
N LEU A 453 -3.05 -0.54 8.01
CA LEU A 453 -3.02 0.21 6.76
C LEU A 453 -4.19 1.21 6.73
N MET A 454 -3.95 2.41 7.29
CA MET A 454 -4.91 3.53 7.31
C MET A 454 -4.68 4.45 6.11
N GLY A 455 -4.97 3.98 4.91
CA GLY A 455 -4.82 4.78 3.70
C GLY A 455 -5.98 5.73 3.45
N PHE A 456 -5.69 6.89 2.85
CA PHE A 456 -6.65 7.95 2.54
C PHE A 456 -6.65 8.31 1.05
N GLY A 457 -5.85 7.62 0.23
CA GLY A 457 -5.87 7.74 -1.22
C GLY A 457 -7.25 7.36 -1.80
N LEU A 458 -7.55 7.88 -2.98
CA LEU A 458 -8.74 7.54 -3.77
C LEU A 458 -8.29 7.17 -5.19
N GLU A 459 -9.01 6.30 -5.87
CA GLU A 459 -8.71 5.93 -7.27
C GLU A 459 -8.57 7.15 -8.18
N LYS A 460 -9.43 8.17 -7.99
CA LYS A 460 -9.39 9.44 -8.74
C LYS A 460 -8.16 10.31 -8.44
N ASN A 461 -7.33 9.95 -7.46
CA ASN A 461 -6.12 10.71 -7.15
C ASN A 461 -5.02 10.51 -8.19
N ALA A 462 -5.16 9.48 -9.04
CA ALA A 462 -4.31 9.24 -10.21
C ALA A 462 -2.81 9.16 -9.84
N ILE A 463 -2.48 8.44 -8.77
CA ILE A 463 -1.08 8.19 -8.39
C ILE A 463 -0.29 7.60 -9.56
N HIS A 464 1.00 7.86 -9.66
CA HIS A 464 1.92 7.50 -10.75
C HIS A 464 1.54 8.09 -12.12
N SER A 465 0.47 8.88 -12.22
CA SER A 465 0.00 9.52 -13.46
C SER A 465 0.20 11.04 -13.43
N PRO A 466 0.18 11.70 -14.59
CA PRO A 466 0.03 13.16 -14.64
C PRO A 466 -1.26 13.61 -13.94
N ASN A 467 -1.21 14.80 -13.33
CA ASN A 467 -2.30 15.36 -12.53
C ASN A 467 -2.67 14.56 -11.28
N GLU A 468 -1.70 13.85 -10.70
CA GLU A 468 -1.83 13.31 -9.35
C GLU A 468 -2.35 14.37 -8.40
N SER A 469 -3.24 13.98 -7.49
CA SER A 469 -3.89 14.94 -6.61
C SER A 469 -4.43 14.29 -5.34
N MET A 470 -4.59 15.07 -4.29
CA MET A 470 -5.22 14.66 -3.03
C MET A 470 -6.48 15.48 -2.77
N ASP A 471 -7.57 14.82 -2.39
CA ASP A 471 -8.82 15.48 -1.95
C ASP A 471 -8.60 16.10 -0.57
N LEU A 472 -8.71 17.43 -0.46
CA LEU A 472 -8.39 18.15 0.77
C LEU A 472 -9.36 17.84 1.93
N GLU A 473 -10.61 17.53 1.65
CA GLU A 473 -11.56 17.14 2.70
C GLU A 473 -11.25 15.74 3.24
N VAL A 474 -10.81 14.82 2.36
CA VAL A 474 -10.33 13.49 2.77
C VAL A 474 -9.04 13.62 3.56
N TRP A 475 -8.12 14.47 3.13
CA TRP A 475 -6.86 14.75 3.83
C TRP A 475 -7.10 15.29 5.24
N GLU A 476 -7.96 16.31 5.38
CA GLU A 476 -8.35 16.87 6.68
C GLU A 476 -9.06 15.82 7.57
N SER A 477 -9.91 14.98 6.97
CA SER A 477 -10.57 13.88 7.68
C SER A 477 -9.58 12.78 8.09
N GLY A 478 -8.54 12.55 7.30
CA GLY A 478 -7.44 11.65 7.65
C GLY A 478 -6.73 12.08 8.93
N ILE A 479 -6.45 13.37 9.09
CA ILE A 479 -5.87 13.91 10.34
C ILE A 479 -6.77 13.61 11.55
N VAL A 480 -8.09 13.74 11.39
CA VAL A 480 -9.06 13.38 12.44
C VAL A 480 -8.98 11.88 12.73
N ALA A 481 -9.00 11.04 11.68
CA ALA A 481 -9.00 9.58 11.84
C ALA A 481 -7.77 9.07 12.58
N VAL A 482 -6.59 9.57 12.22
CA VAL A 482 -5.32 9.19 12.86
C VAL A 482 -5.24 9.73 14.30
N THR A 483 -5.75 10.94 14.54
CA THR A 483 -5.84 11.49 15.91
C THR A 483 -6.68 10.60 16.81
N GLU A 484 -7.86 10.20 16.36
CA GLU A 484 -8.76 9.34 17.12
C GLU A 484 -8.23 7.89 17.24
N PHE A 485 -7.47 7.40 16.24
CA PHE A 485 -6.73 6.14 16.35
C PHE A 485 -5.78 6.13 17.55
N TYR A 486 -4.93 7.14 17.71
CA TYR A 486 -3.99 7.22 18.84
C TYR A 486 -4.71 7.30 20.20
N LYS A 487 -5.80 8.05 20.26
CA LYS A 487 -6.61 8.16 21.49
C LYS A 487 -7.26 6.84 21.86
N ALA A 488 -7.82 6.12 20.87
CA ALA A 488 -8.41 4.81 21.07
C ALA A 488 -7.38 3.77 21.50
N LEU A 489 -6.22 3.76 20.82
CA LEU A 489 -5.15 2.81 21.09
C LEU A 489 -4.58 2.96 22.50
N SER A 490 -4.46 4.19 23.00
CA SER A 490 -3.96 4.48 24.35
C SER A 490 -5.01 4.33 25.47
N GLY A 491 -6.26 3.99 25.13
CA GLY A 491 -7.35 3.86 26.10
C GLY A 491 -7.79 5.19 26.74
N THR A 492 -7.58 6.30 26.05
CA THR A 492 -7.95 7.67 26.51
C THR A 492 -9.27 8.17 25.92
N LEU A 493 -10.13 7.25 25.50
CA LEU A 493 -11.51 7.55 25.07
C LEU A 493 -12.46 7.68 26.24
#